data_a1901b8c8ebccbbcdc116edfa500f392
#
_entry.id   a1901b8c8ebccbbcdc116edfa500f392
#
_cell.length_a   1.000
_cell.length_b   1.000
_cell.length_c   1.000
_cell.angle_alpha   90.00
_cell.angle_beta   90.00
_cell.angle_gamma   90.00
#
_symmetry.space_group_name_H-M   'P 1'
#
loop_
_entity.id
_entity.type
_entity.pdbx_description
1 polymer ?
#
loop_
_entity_poly.entity_id
_entity_poly.type
_entity_poly.pdbx_seq_one_letter_code
_entity_poly.pdbx_strand_id
1 'polypeptide(L)'
;TRIGLLSDTHAFWDDKYLKYFENCDEIWHAGDIGSVEVAGNCPLSAPSGQYMETLTAGHTQTYPQTNRFTVDGAEVLIKHIGGYPGNYDPSIRGSLLVKPPQLFISGHSHILKVKYDKTLDMLHINPGAAGISGFHKVRTLVRFCIDNGEFKDLEVIELADKL
;
A
#
# COMPACT_ATOMS: atom_id res chain seq x y z
N THR A 1 -1.74 16.08 -4.04
CA THR A 1 -2.19 15.21 -2.93
C THR A 1 -1.00 14.42 -2.39
N ARG A 2 -0.73 14.59 -1.13
CA ARG A 2 0.35 13.87 -0.45
C ARG A 2 -0.17 12.56 0.13
N ILE A 3 0.51 11.47 -0.17
CA ILE A 3 0.06 10.13 0.19
C ILE A 3 1.09 9.49 1.12
N GLY A 4 0.60 8.96 2.24
CA GLY A 4 1.35 8.03 3.08
C GLY A 4 0.90 6.62 2.77
N LEU A 5 1.85 5.71 2.56
CA LEU A 5 1.57 4.34 2.16
C LEU A 5 2.30 3.37 3.10
N LEU A 6 1.55 2.43 3.65
CA LEU A 6 2.09 1.36 4.48
C LEU A 6 1.36 0.05 4.19
N SER A 7 1.94 -1.06 4.62
CA SER A 7 1.36 -2.39 4.44
C SER A 7 1.87 -3.36 5.50
N ASP A 8 1.17 -4.46 5.65
CA ASP A 8 1.63 -5.61 6.43
C ASP A 8 1.98 -5.25 7.87
N THR A 9 1.08 -4.54 8.53
CA THR A 9 1.23 -4.19 9.95
C THR A 9 1.01 -5.38 10.87
N HIS A 10 0.20 -6.35 10.45
CA HIS A 10 -0.08 -7.57 11.21
C HIS A 10 -0.36 -7.31 12.68
N ALA A 11 -1.32 -6.41 12.94
CA ALA A 11 -1.76 -6.01 14.27
C ALA A 11 -0.72 -5.22 15.09
N PHE A 12 0.42 -4.87 14.52
CA PHE A 12 1.42 -4.08 15.18
C PHE A 12 1.20 -2.59 14.93
N TRP A 13 1.05 -1.83 16.02
CA TRP A 13 0.90 -0.38 15.96
C TRP A 13 2.20 0.30 16.40
N ASP A 14 2.59 1.35 15.69
CA ASP A 14 3.72 2.19 16.03
C ASP A 14 3.32 3.65 15.83
N ASP A 15 3.37 4.46 16.89
CA ASP A 15 3.01 5.88 16.82
C ASP A 15 3.84 6.64 15.78
N LYS A 16 4.99 6.13 15.41
CA LYS A 16 5.83 6.72 14.37
C LYS A 16 5.12 6.80 13.01
N TYR A 17 4.16 5.91 12.75
CA TYR A 17 3.37 5.99 11.52
C TYR A 17 2.71 7.35 11.38
N LEU A 18 2.07 7.84 12.45
CA LEU A 18 1.42 9.15 12.44
C LEU A 18 2.43 10.27 12.29
N LYS A 19 3.58 10.16 12.94
CA LYS A 19 4.63 11.18 12.85
C LYS A 19 5.12 11.36 11.42
N TYR A 20 5.39 10.27 10.72
CA TYR A 20 5.89 10.34 9.35
C TYR A 20 4.81 10.74 8.35
N PHE A 21 3.55 10.49 8.67
CA PHE A 21 2.42 10.81 7.80
C PHE A 21 1.66 12.06 8.19
N GLU A 22 2.16 12.85 9.14
CA GLU A 22 1.45 14.03 9.65
C GLU A 22 1.12 15.07 8.59
N ASN A 23 1.94 15.17 7.55
CA ASN A 23 1.73 16.11 6.46
C ASN A 23 1.08 15.46 5.23
N CYS A 24 0.66 14.21 5.34
CA CYS A 24 -0.03 13.55 4.25
C CYS A 24 -1.52 13.88 4.25
N ASP A 25 -2.06 14.06 3.06
CA ASP A 25 -3.50 14.30 2.89
C ASP A 25 -4.30 13.01 3.02
N GLU A 26 -3.71 11.89 2.62
CA GLU A 26 -4.33 10.56 2.71
C GLU A 26 -3.30 9.54 3.16
N ILE A 27 -3.78 8.54 3.89
CA ILE A 27 -2.97 7.40 4.33
C ILE A 27 -3.62 6.13 3.78
N TRP A 28 -2.87 5.39 2.98
CA TRP A 28 -3.34 4.15 2.37
C TRP A 28 -2.65 2.94 2.98
N HIS A 29 -3.41 1.91 3.26
CA HIS A 29 -2.89 0.63 3.73
C HIS A 29 -3.09 -0.43 2.66
N ALA A 30 -2.03 -1.11 2.25
CA ALA A 30 -2.06 -2.07 1.15
C ALA A 30 -2.37 -3.51 1.59
N GLY A 31 -2.86 -3.70 2.82
CA GLY A 31 -3.35 -4.99 3.28
C GLY A 31 -2.60 -5.57 4.48
N ASP A 32 -3.18 -6.62 5.05
CA ASP A 32 -2.71 -7.27 6.28
C ASP A 32 -2.60 -6.31 7.46
N ILE A 33 -3.69 -5.59 7.72
CA ILE A 33 -3.81 -4.71 8.89
C ILE A 33 -3.68 -5.54 10.16
N GLY A 34 -4.38 -6.66 10.22
CA GLY A 34 -4.28 -7.63 11.29
C GLY A 34 -5.17 -7.38 12.51
N SER A 35 -5.61 -6.14 12.72
CA SER A 35 -6.53 -5.83 13.81
C SER A 35 -7.34 -4.57 13.54
N VAL A 36 -8.54 -4.53 14.14
CA VAL A 36 -9.39 -3.33 14.12
C VAL A 36 -8.71 -2.18 14.85
N GLU A 37 -7.90 -2.48 15.85
CA GLU A 37 -7.18 -1.47 16.63
C GLU A 37 -6.22 -0.67 15.76
N VAL A 38 -5.45 -1.33 14.88
CA VAL A 38 -4.56 -0.63 13.95
C VAL A 38 -5.38 0.25 13.00
N ALA A 39 -6.47 -0.27 12.46
CA ALA A 39 -7.34 0.50 11.58
C ALA A 39 -7.98 1.69 12.31
N GLY A 40 -8.29 1.53 13.60
CA GLY A 40 -8.87 2.60 14.42
C GLY A 40 -7.87 3.67 14.80
N ASN A 41 -6.60 3.31 15.02
CA ASN A 41 -5.56 4.26 15.41
C ASN A 41 -4.96 5.01 14.22
N CYS A 42 -4.95 4.37 13.07
CA CYS A 42 -4.42 4.99 11.86
C CYS A 42 -5.57 5.64 11.09
N PRO A 43 -5.51 6.95 10.84
CA PRO A 43 -6.56 7.63 10.08
C PRO A 43 -6.47 7.25 8.61
N LEU A 44 -6.71 5.98 8.31
CA LEU A 44 -6.65 5.45 6.96
C LEU A 44 -7.70 6.16 6.10
N SER A 45 -7.26 6.65 4.99
CA SER A 45 -8.13 7.23 4.00
C SER A 45 -7.80 6.59 2.66
N ALA A 46 -8.83 6.18 1.99
CA ALA A 46 -8.78 5.88 0.58
C ALA A 46 -10.05 6.48 0.02
N PRO A 47 -10.09 6.84 -1.24
CA PRO A 47 -11.35 7.22 -1.86
C PRO A 47 -12.36 6.12 -1.57
N SER A 48 -13.51 6.46 -1.03
CA SER A 48 -14.52 5.53 -0.56
C SER A 48 -14.26 4.81 0.76
N GLY A 49 -13.20 5.14 1.48
CA GLY A 49 -12.90 4.54 2.80
C GLY A 49 -12.64 3.04 2.77
N GLN A 50 -12.17 2.52 1.65
CA GLN A 50 -11.96 1.09 1.47
C GLN A 50 -10.48 0.74 1.50
N TYR A 51 -10.16 -0.39 2.07
CA TYR A 51 -8.79 -0.87 2.24
C TYR A 51 -8.63 -2.27 1.66
N MET A 52 -7.42 -2.58 1.29
CA MET A 52 -7.03 -3.92 0.90
C MET A 52 -6.62 -4.69 2.14
N GLU A 53 -7.38 -5.72 2.48
CA GLU A 53 -7.21 -6.30 3.80
C GLU A 53 -7.62 -7.75 3.85
N THR A 54 -6.84 -8.54 4.58
CA THR A 54 -7.25 -9.86 5.04
C THR A 54 -7.31 -9.80 6.55
N LEU A 55 -8.52 -9.72 7.11
CA LEU A 55 -8.69 -9.68 8.54
C LEU A 55 -8.52 -11.05 9.16
N THR A 56 -8.03 -11.04 10.41
CA THR A 56 -7.95 -12.24 11.21
C THR A 56 -9.35 -12.80 11.48
N ALA A 57 -9.43 -14.10 11.69
CA ALA A 57 -10.69 -14.75 12.00
C ALA A 57 -11.38 -14.09 13.21
N GLY A 58 -12.68 -13.86 13.11
CA GLY A 58 -13.47 -13.21 14.14
C GLY A 58 -13.83 -11.76 13.87
N HIS A 59 -13.22 -11.14 12.89
CA HIS A 59 -13.60 -9.80 12.47
C HIS A 59 -14.78 -9.87 11.51
N THR A 60 -15.72 -8.94 11.69
CA THR A 60 -16.92 -8.88 10.86
C THR A 60 -16.81 -7.92 9.71
N GLN A 61 -15.82 -7.02 9.74
CA GLN A 61 -15.59 -6.09 8.66
C GLN A 61 -14.88 -6.77 7.50
N THR A 62 -15.41 -6.54 6.30
CA THR A 62 -14.80 -7.01 5.08
C THR A 62 -14.36 -5.82 4.25
N TYR A 63 -13.13 -5.88 3.75
CA TYR A 63 -12.59 -4.90 2.84
C TYR A 63 -12.38 -5.54 1.46
N PRO A 64 -12.52 -4.79 0.37
CA PRO A 64 -12.31 -5.37 -0.96
C PRO A 64 -10.86 -5.81 -1.12
N GLN A 65 -10.67 -6.95 -1.79
CA GLN A 65 -9.32 -7.44 -2.11
C GLN A 65 -8.65 -6.62 -3.20
N THR A 66 -9.43 -5.90 -3.97
CA THR A 66 -8.95 -5.03 -5.04
C THR A 66 -9.67 -3.70 -4.93
N ASN A 67 -8.91 -2.63 -4.93
CA ASN A 67 -9.46 -1.28 -4.87
C ASN A 67 -8.87 -0.43 -6.00
N ARG A 68 -9.72 -0.02 -6.94
CA ARG A 68 -9.33 0.83 -8.06
C ARG A 68 -10.04 2.18 -7.93
N PHE A 69 -9.26 3.25 -7.99
CA PHE A 69 -9.79 4.60 -7.80
C PHE A 69 -8.91 5.63 -8.52
N THR A 70 -9.41 6.85 -8.60
CA THR A 70 -8.66 7.98 -9.18
C THR A 70 -8.41 9.02 -8.13
N VAL A 71 -7.18 9.50 -8.03
CA VAL A 71 -6.77 10.56 -7.11
C VAL A 71 -5.92 11.55 -7.89
N ASP A 72 -6.31 12.82 -7.85
CA ASP A 72 -5.56 13.94 -8.43
C ASP A 72 -5.09 13.65 -9.88
N GLY A 73 -5.99 13.08 -10.67
CA GLY A 73 -5.73 12.77 -12.08
C GLY A 73 -5.01 11.45 -12.34
N ALA A 74 -4.64 10.70 -11.30
CA ALA A 74 -3.98 9.41 -11.43
C ALA A 74 -4.94 8.26 -11.11
N GLU A 75 -4.95 7.25 -11.95
CA GLU A 75 -5.69 6.01 -11.68
C GLU A 75 -4.80 5.06 -10.89
N VAL A 76 -5.30 4.61 -9.75
CA VAL A 76 -4.57 3.77 -8.79
C VAL A 76 -5.31 2.46 -8.59
N LEU A 77 -4.56 1.37 -8.53
CA LEU A 77 -5.08 0.04 -8.20
C LEU A 77 -4.28 -0.52 -7.05
N ILE A 78 -4.96 -0.92 -5.99
CA ILE A 78 -4.33 -1.58 -4.84
C ILE A 78 -4.85 -3.00 -4.75
N LYS A 79 -3.94 -3.98 -4.71
CA LYS A 79 -4.24 -5.37 -4.45
C LYS A 79 -3.13 -5.96 -3.58
N HIS A 80 -3.52 -6.48 -2.41
CA HIS A 80 -2.54 -6.96 -1.44
C HIS A 80 -1.59 -8.00 -2.01
N ILE A 81 -2.13 -9.06 -2.60
CA ILE A 81 -1.32 -10.10 -3.25
C ILE A 81 -1.35 -9.84 -4.75
N GLY A 82 -0.45 -8.98 -5.21
CA GLY A 82 -0.44 -8.54 -6.60
C GLY A 82 0.80 -8.92 -7.40
N GLY A 83 1.84 -9.39 -6.72
CA GLY A 83 3.10 -9.68 -7.38
C GLY A 83 3.90 -8.42 -7.70
N TYR A 84 4.66 -8.45 -8.77
CA TYR A 84 5.57 -7.35 -9.16
C TYR A 84 5.81 -7.39 -10.67
N PRO A 85 6.38 -6.33 -11.26
CA PRO A 85 6.67 -6.31 -12.70
C PRO A 85 7.52 -7.49 -13.15
N GLY A 86 7.01 -8.20 -14.15
CA GLY A 86 7.62 -9.44 -14.64
C GLY A 86 7.02 -10.69 -14.01
N ASN A 87 6.31 -10.58 -12.90
CA ASN A 87 5.70 -11.72 -12.22
C ASN A 87 4.46 -11.29 -11.44
N TYR A 88 3.52 -10.67 -12.11
CA TYR A 88 2.24 -10.29 -11.48
C TYR A 88 1.46 -11.52 -11.07
N ASP A 89 0.75 -11.41 -9.94
CA ASP A 89 -0.08 -12.50 -9.47
C ASP A 89 -1.14 -12.87 -10.53
N PRO A 90 -1.39 -14.17 -10.77
CA PRO A 90 -2.37 -14.58 -11.79
C PRO A 90 -3.76 -13.99 -11.60
N SER A 91 -4.16 -13.70 -10.35
CA SER A 91 -5.49 -13.15 -10.05
C SER A 91 -5.70 -11.73 -10.56
N ILE A 92 -4.62 -10.99 -10.83
CA ILE A 92 -4.70 -9.59 -11.26
C ILE A 92 -4.04 -9.34 -12.63
N ARG A 93 -3.22 -10.29 -13.08
CA ARG A 93 -2.45 -10.12 -14.32
C ARG A 93 -3.30 -9.73 -15.51
N GLY A 94 -4.42 -10.42 -15.71
CA GLY A 94 -5.32 -10.15 -16.84
C GLY A 94 -5.87 -8.73 -16.81
N SER A 95 -6.31 -8.27 -15.64
CA SER A 95 -6.83 -6.91 -15.49
C SER A 95 -5.76 -5.85 -15.75
N LEU A 96 -4.53 -6.08 -15.31
CA LEU A 96 -3.43 -5.16 -15.56
C LEU A 96 -3.09 -5.06 -17.05
N LEU A 97 -3.15 -6.17 -17.78
CA LEU A 97 -2.86 -6.19 -19.20
C LEU A 97 -3.97 -5.50 -20.02
N VAL A 98 -5.23 -5.68 -19.63
CA VAL A 98 -6.37 -5.10 -20.33
C VAL A 98 -6.50 -3.60 -20.08
N LYS A 99 -6.36 -3.19 -18.81
CA LYS A 99 -6.51 -1.79 -18.42
C LYS A 99 -5.50 -1.47 -17.30
N PRO A 100 -4.24 -1.17 -17.65
CA PRO A 100 -3.25 -0.86 -16.63
C PRO A 100 -3.58 0.47 -15.94
N PRO A 101 -3.51 0.53 -14.60
CA PRO A 101 -3.57 1.81 -13.89
C PRO A 101 -2.26 2.56 -14.08
N GLN A 102 -2.23 3.82 -13.69
CA GLN A 102 -0.99 4.58 -13.66
C GLN A 102 -0.09 4.16 -12.49
N LEU A 103 -0.72 3.73 -11.38
CA LEU A 103 -0.03 3.26 -10.18
C LEU A 103 -0.65 1.95 -9.72
N PHE A 104 0.18 0.92 -9.57
CA PHE A 104 -0.22 -0.37 -9.02
C PHE A 104 0.51 -0.62 -7.72
N ILE A 105 -0.24 -0.77 -6.63
CA ILE A 105 0.29 -0.97 -5.27
C ILE A 105 -0.03 -2.39 -4.82
N SER A 106 0.96 -3.09 -4.29
CA SER A 106 0.79 -4.39 -3.66
C SER A 106 1.56 -4.46 -2.33
N GLY A 107 1.32 -5.51 -1.58
CA GLY A 107 2.00 -5.81 -0.32
C GLY A 107 2.37 -7.29 -0.26
N HIS A 108 2.10 -7.92 0.87
CA HIS A 108 2.22 -9.36 1.14
C HIS A 108 3.65 -9.90 1.18
N SER A 109 4.51 -9.59 0.21
CA SER A 109 5.88 -10.11 0.16
C SER A 109 6.77 -9.55 1.26
N HIS A 110 6.38 -8.43 1.87
CA HIS A 110 7.17 -7.66 2.82
C HIS A 110 8.47 -7.09 2.22
N ILE A 111 8.58 -7.11 0.91
CA ILE A 111 9.77 -6.62 0.19
C ILE A 111 9.46 -5.25 -0.42
N LEU A 112 10.17 -4.24 0.04
CA LEU A 112 10.09 -2.91 -0.55
C LEU A 112 10.49 -2.97 -2.03
N LYS A 113 9.62 -2.46 -2.89
CA LYS A 113 9.90 -2.38 -4.32
C LYS A 113 9.24 -1.15 -4.91
N VAL A 114 10.02 -0.37 -5.65
CA VAL A 114 9.52 0.74 -6.45
C VAL A 114 10.09 0.54 -7.85
N LYS A 115 9.21 0.25 -8.81
CA LYS A 115 9.66 -0.07 -10.17
C LYS A 115 8.64 0.42 -11.20
N TYR A 116 9.15 1.01 -12.26
CA TYR A 116 8.32 1.41 -13.39
C TYR A 116 8.29 0.27 -14.42
N ASP A 117 7.07 -0.16 -14.78
CA ASP A 117 6.85 -1.16 -15.82
C ASP A 117 6.66 -0.44 -17.16
N LYS A 118 7.68 -0.48 -18.00
CA LYS A 118 7.67 0.20 -19.29
C LYS A 118 6.65 -0.40 -20.27
N THR A 119 6.39 -1.69 -20.16
CA THR A 119 5.45 -2.38 -21.04
C THR A 119 4.04 -1.89 -20.82
N LEU A 120 3.65 -1.65 -19.56
CA LEU A 120 2.32 -1.21 -19.19
C LEU A 120 2.22 0.29 -18.93
N ASP A 121 3.34 1.01 -18.96
CA ASP A 121 3.43 2.43 -18.59
C ASP A 121 2.80 2.64 -17.21
N MET A 122 3.26 1.86 -16.24
CA MET A 122 2.67 1.77 -14.92
C MET A 122 3.74 1.76 -13.84
N LEU A 123 3.60 2.64 -12.86
CA LEU A 123 4.46 2.62 -11.68
C LEU A 123 3.96 1.54 -10.72
N HIS A 124 4.86 0.70 -10.23
CA HIS A 124 4.57 -0.29 -9.19
C HIS A 124 5.26 0.08 -7.89
N ILE A 125 4.51 0.04 -6.78
CA ILE A 125 5.04 0.26 -5.43
C ILE A 125 4.56 -0.86 -4.52
N ASN A 126 5.51 -1.49 -3.83
CA ASN A 126 5.26 -2.27 -2.63
C ASN A 126 5.99 -1.56 -1.49
N PRO A 127 5.28 -1.05 -0.48
CA PRO A 127 5.93 -0.25 0.57
C PRO A 127 6.77 -1.09 1.54
N GLY A 128 6.83 -2.40 1.37
CA GLY A 128 7.41 -3.30 2.34
C GLY A 128 6.51 -3.46 3.56
N ALA A 129 6.99 -4.13 4.59
CA ALA A 129 6.22 -4.32 5.80
C ALA A 129 6.50 -3.21 6.82
N ALA A 130 5.44 -2.60 7.32
CA ALA A 130 5.54 -1.62 8.40
C ALA A 130 5.55 -2.28 9.78
N GLY A 131 5.05 -3.50 9.89
CA GLY A 131 4.99 -4.28 11.12
C GLY A 131 6.24 -5.12 11.37
N ILE A 132 6.16 -5.97 12.40
CA ILE A 132 7.29 -6.79 12.86
C ILE A 132 7.18 -8.26 12.44
N SER A 133 6.05 -8.68 11.90
CA SER A 133 5.81 -10.07 11.51
C SER A 133 6.35 -10.35 10.10
N GLY A 134 7.09 -11.44 9.92
CA GLY A 134 7.61 -11.86 8.63
C GLY A 134 9.12 -11.95 8.59
N PHE A 135 9.67 -12.16 7.40
CA PHE A 135 11.11 -12.39 7.19
C PHE A 135 11.89 -11.12 6.85
N HIS A 136 11.23 -9.99 6.68
CA HIS A 136 11.92 -8.73 6.39
C HIS A 136 12.79 -8.28 7.58
N LYS A 137 13.90 -7.62 7.28
CA LYS A 137 14.85 -7.17 8.30
C LYS A 137 14.60 -5.73 8.72
N VAL A 138 14.10 -4.90 7.83
CA VAL A 138 13.85 -3.48 8.04
C VAL A 138 12.38 -3.19 7.78
N ARG A 139 11.77 -2.42 8.69
CA ARG A 139 10.40 -1.94 8.54
C ARG A 139 10.42 -0.68 7.69
N THR A 140 9.48 -0.57 6.75
CA THR A 140 9.46 0.56 5.82
C THR A 140 8.08 1.18 5.66
N LEU A 141 8.09 2.48 5.37
CA LEU A 141 6.93 3.26 4.94
C LEU A 141 7.31 3.97 3.63
N VAL A 142 6.32 4.38 2.87
CA VAL A 142 6.53 5.18 1.67
C VAL A 142 5.67 6.42 1.71
N ARG A 143 6.21 7.55 1.27
CA ARG A 143 5.46 8.80 1.04
C ARG A 143 5.70 9.26 -0.38
N PHE A 144 4.68 9.82 -1.00
CA PHE A 144 4.81 10.42 -2.33
C PHE A 144 3.68 11.43 -2.55
N CYS A 145 3.83 12.21 -3.62
CA CYS A 145 2.79 13.15 -4.03
C CYS A 145 2.21 12.74 -5.37
N ILE A 146 0.92 12.95 -5.53
CA ILE A 146 0.26 12.87 -6.82
C ILE A 146 -0.17 14.29 -7.18
N ASP A 147 0.25 14.75 -8.35
CA ASP A 147 -0.06 16.09 -8.83
C ASP A 147 -0.46 16.03 -10.29
N ASN A 148 -1.75 16.17 -10.55
CA ASN A 148 -2.33 16.17 -11.89
C ASN A 148 -1.87 14.97 -12.72
N GLY A 149 -1.92 13.78 -12.12
CA GLY A 149 -1.53 12.52 -12.76
C GLY A 149 -0.05 12.18 -12.70
N GLU A 150 0.77 13.05 -12.15
CA GLU A 150 2.20 12.82 -12.00
C GLU A 150 2.56 12.41 -10.58
N PHE A 151 3.53 11.51 -10.45
CA PHE A 151 4.04 11.06 -9.16
C PHE A 151 5.35 11.78 -8.86
N LYS A 152 5.44 12.40 -7.67
CA LYS A 152 6.56 13.24 -7.28
C LYS A 152 7.00 12.95 -5.85
N ASP A 153 8.23 13.32 -5.54
CA ASP A 153 8.75 13.36 -4.17
C ASP A 153 8.60 12.04 -3.43
N LEU A 154 8.85 10.94 -4.14
CA LEU A 154 8.79 9.62 -3.53
C LEU A 154 9.93 9.44 -2.53
N GLU A 155 9.57 9.12 -1.30
CA GLU A 155 10.50 8.88 -0.20
C GLU A 155 10.23 7.52 0.42
N VAL A 156 11.29 6.78 0.68
CA VAL A 156 11.25 5.56 1.48
C VAL A 156 11.73 5.89 2.88
N ILE A 157 10.94 5.53 3.87
CA ILE A 157 11.27 5.75 5.27
C ILE A 157 11.60 4.41 5.90
N GLU A 158 12.82 4.26 6.36
CA GLU A 158 13.23 3.08 7.12
C GLU A 158 12.96 3.33 8.61
N LEU A 159 12.13 2.47 9.19
CA LEU A 159 11.90 2.48 10.64
C LEU A 159 12.99 1.66 11.32
N ALA A 160 12.95 1.61 12.65
CA ALA A 160 13.90 0.78 13.38
C ALA A 160 13.79 -0.68 12.95
N ASP A 161 14.92 -1.40 13.02
CA ASP A 161 14.94 -2.83 12.75
C ASP A 161 13.92 -3.56 13.62
N LYS A 162 13.47 -4.70 13.13
CA LYS A 162 12.76 -5.65 13.96
C LYS A 162 13.72 -6.13 15.04
N LEU A 163 13.29 -6.15 16.25
CA LEU A 163 14.09 -6.56 17.38
C LEU A 163 14.78 -7.90 17.21
#